data_29f469a244407d19805775f39b810702
#
_entry.id   29f469a244407d19805775f39b810702
#
_cell.length_a   1.000
_cell.length_b   1.000
_cell.length_c   1.000
_cell.angle_alpha   90.00
_cell.angle_beta   90.00
_cell.angle_gamma   90.00
#
_symmetry.space_group_name_H-M   'P 1'
#
loop_
_entity.id
_entity.type
_entity.pdbx_description
1 polymer ?
#
loop_
_entity_poly.entity_id
_entity_poly.type
_entity_poly.pdbx_seq_one_letter_code
_entity_poly.pdbx_strand_id
1 'polypeptide(L)'
;PVLRGFEANRVLIVVDGVRMNNAIYRSGHLQNVITLDPNVQNRVEVLYGAGSVMYGSDALGGVMHFQTKNAEFAQNGKFQASGGAFTRFSGANSEKSLHANVNLGWAKWASLTSVTASDFGDLRAGRRGNPFQSFEWQRNVYAARLNNRDTALVNARPEVQIGSAYRQLDLLQKVAYRPNAYTTHTLNLQYSTSSDVPRYDRLSETGANGRPSFAEWYYGPPKRLFANYSWQ
;
A
#
# COMPACT_ATOMS: atom_id res chain seq x y z
N PRO A 1 6.59 8.22 0.25
CA PRO A 1 6.34 9.19 -0.82
C PRO A 1 7.35 10.33 -0.79
N VAL A 2 7.54 10.97 -1.94
CA VAL A 2 8.38 12.17 -2.10
C VAL A 2 7.49 13.28 -2.62
N LEU A 3 7.49 14.44 -1.95
CA LEU A 3 6.75 15.63 -2.36
C LEU A 3 7.71 16.82 -2.41
N ARG A 4 7.93 17.40 -3.62
CA ARG A 4 8.80 18.57 -3.83
C ARG A 4 10.19 18.45 -3.16
N GLY A 5 10.82 17.29 -3.25
CA GLY A 5 12.11 17.02 -2.63
C GLY A 5 12.09 16.68 -1.14
N PHE A 6 10.93 16.77 -0.50
CA PHE A 6 10.74 16.26 0.86
C PHE A 6 10.33 14.80 0.82
N GLU A 7 10.98 13.99 1.62
CA GLU A 7 10.73 12.55 1.71
C GLU A 7 10.60 12.07 3.15
N ALA A 8 10.25 10.82 3.29
CA ALA A 8 10.20 10.10 4.55
C ALA A 8 9.24 10.76 5.58
N ASN A 9 9.76 11.10 6.75
CA ASN A 9 9.02 11.66 7.88
C ASN A 9 8.56 13.13 7.68
N ARG A 10 8.91 13.76 6.57
CA ARG A 10 8.48 15.13 6.24
C ARG A 10 7.21 15.18 5.39
N VAL A 11 6.74 14.03 4.93
CA VAL A 11 5.47 13.88 4.23
C VAL A 11 4.52 13.07 5.09
N LEU A 12 3.50 13.72 5.61
CA LEU A 12 2.53 13.09 6.47
C LEU A 12 1.52 12.28 5.65
N ILE A 13 1.26 11.04 6.09
CA ILE A 13 0.17 10.22 5.58
C ILE A 13 -0.97 10.25 6.57
N VAL A 14 -2.17 10.56 6.07
CA VAL A 14 -3.43 10.57 6.83
C VAL A 14 -4.39 9.59 6.18
N VAL A 15 -5.04 8.75 6.95
CA VAL A 15 -6.07 7.82 6.48
C VAL A 15 -7.35 8.09 7.25
N ASP A 16 -8.42 8.45 6.55
CA ASP A 16 -9.72 8.76 7.14
C ASP A 16 -9.63 9.69 8.37
N GLY A 17 -8.78 10.73 8.27
CA GLY A 17 -8.54 11.71 9.33
C GLY A 17 -7.52 11.29 10.39
N VAL A 18 -7.04 10.07 10.40
CA VAL A 18 -6.05 9.57 11.36
C VAL A 18 -4.64 9.64 10.78
N ARG A 19 -3.72 10.26 11.54
CA ARG A 19 -2.31 10.36 11.16
C ARG A 19 -1.63 8.98 11.26
N MET A 20 -0.92 8.59 10.20
CA MET A 20 -0.23 7.31 10.08
C MET A 20 1.24 7.37 10.51
N ASN A 21 1.62 8.36 11.32
CA ASN A 21 2.97 8.46 11.83
C ASN A 21 3.25 7.38 12.88
N ASN A 22 4.06 6.42 12.49
CA ASN A 22 4.49 5.32 13.34
C ASN A 22 5.97 5.48 13.70
N ALA A 23 6.28 5.50 15.01
CA ALA A 23 7.67 5.54 15.51
C ALA A 23 8.51 4.30 15.10
N ILE A 24 7.85 3.23 14.69
CA ILE A 24 8.50 1.97 14.28
C ILE A 24 9.27 2.14 12.95
N TYR A 25 8.80 3.01 12.07
CA TYR A 25 9.41 3.19 10.75
C TYR A 25 10.46 4.30 10.82
N ARG A 26 11.72 3.90 10.90
CA ARG A 26 12.86 4.82 10.84
C ARG A 26 12.71 5.74 9.62
N SER A 27 12.69 7.05 9.88
CA SER A 27 12.63 8.10 8.84
C SER A 27 11.44 7.99 7.87
N GLY A 28 10.29 7.44 8.29
CA GLY A 28 9.06 7.42 7.50
C GLY A 28 9.13 6.59 6.23
N HIS A 29 9.77 5.45 6.28
CA HIS A 29 9.90 4.56 5.11
C HIS A 29 8.55 4.22 4.45
N LEU A 30 8.61 3.93 3.15
CA LEU A 30 7.50 3.62 2.22
C LEU A 30 6.49 2.56 2.70
N GLN A 31 6.83 1.80 3.72
CA GLN A 31 6.02 0.71 4.26
C GLN A 31 4.65 1.15 4.80
N ASN A 32 4.51 2.40 5.22
CA ASN A 32 3.21 2.91 5.65
C ASN A 32 2.17 2.91 4.54
N VAL A 33 2.59 3.12 3.28
CA VAL A 33 1.70 3.16 2.11
C VAL A 33 1.37 1.75 1.62
N ILE A 34 2.27 0.79 1.73
CA ILE A 34 2.08 -0.57 1.23
C ILE A 34 0.92 -1.30 1.92
N THR A 35 0.58 -0.91 3.15
CA THR A 35 -0.55 -1.47 3.90
C THR A 35 -1.89 -0.81 3.58
N LEU A 36 -1.95 0.09 2.61
CA LEU A 36 -3.18 0.76 2.18
C LEU A 36 -3.68 0.10 0.90
N ASP A 37 -4.85 -0.51 0.96
CA ASP A 37 -5.51 -1.09 -0.21
C ASP A 37 -5.94 0.03 -1.18
N PRO A 38 -5.42 0.10 -2.41
CA PRO A 38 -5.81 1.10 -3.38
C PRO A 38 -7.25 0.94 -3.87
N ASN A 39 -7.84 -0.24 -3.76
CA ASN A 39 -9.16 -0.56 -4.32
C ASN A 39 -10.32 -0.02 -3.46
N VAL A 40 -10.05 0.25 -2.18
CA VAL A 40 -11.05 0.83 -1.25
C VAL A 40 -10.95 2.35 -1.17
N GLN A 41 -9.99 2.97 -1.85
CA GLN A 41 -9.86 4.42 -1.83
C GLN A 41 -11.01 5.08 -2.61
N ASN A 42 -11.64 6.07 -1.99
CA ASN A 42 -12.59 6.95 -2.63
C ASN A 42 -11.87 8.15 -3.26
N ARG A 43 -10.92 8.73 -2.50
CA ARG A 43 -10.18 9.93 -2.89
C ARG A 43 -8.80 9.96 -2.23
N VAL A 44 -7.83 10.50 -2.94
CA VAL A 44 -6.52 10.84 -2.40
C VAL A 44 -6.29 12.33 -2.64
N GLU A 45 -6.09 13.08 -1.56
CA GLU A 45 -5.78 14.50 -1.60
C GLU A 45 -4.31 14.70 -1.27
N VAL A 46 -3.64 15.52 -2.06
CA VAL A 46 -2.26 15.92 -1.81
C VAL A 46 -2.25 17.41 -1.49
N LEU A 47 -1.95 17.73 -0.23
CA LEU A 47 -1.87 19.09 0.26
C LEU A 47 -0.40 19.53 0.27
N TYR A 48 -0.09 20.54 -0.51
CA TYR A 48 1.25 21.13 -0.58
C TYR A 48 1.36 22.35 0.34
N GLY A 49 2.59 22.64 0.79
CA GLY A 49 2.88 23.86 1.53
C GLY A 49 2.65 23.72 3.04
N ALA A 50 2.07 24.74 3.67
CA ALA A 50 1.98 24.87 5.13
C ALA A 50 1.01 23.86 5.81
N GLY A 51 0.97 22.62 5.36
CA GLY A 51 0.21 21.54 6.01
C GLY A 51 0.60 21.34 7.47
N SER A 52 1.80 21.76 7.85
CA SER A 52 2.28 21.76 9.23
C SER A 52 1.45 22.63 10.17
N VAL A 53 0.79 23.66 9.67
CA VAL A 53 -0.10 24.50 10.48
C VAL A 53 -1.33 23.71 10.94
N MET A 54 -1.87 22.85 10.09
CA MET A 54 -3.06 22.04 10.39
C MET A 54 -2.71 20.67 10.96
N TYR A 55 -1.61 20.07 10.52
CA TYR A 55 -1.28 18.67 10.79
C TYR A 55 -0.02 18.47 11.64
N GLY A 56 0.68 19.56 12.02
CA GLY A 56 1.88 19.53 12.85
C GLY A 56 3.17 19.37 12.06
N SER A 57 4.30 19.28 12.80
CA SER A 57 5.67 19.33 12.26
C SER A 57 6.01 18.27 11.23
N ASP A 58 5.35 17.11 11.29
CA ASP A 58 5.61 15.99 10.35
C ASP A 58 5.10 16.26 8.93
N ALA A 59 4.32 17.32 8.73
CA ALA A 59 3.73 17.72 7.47
C ALA A 59 4.51 18.87 6.77
N LEU A 60 5.81 19.00 7.01
CA LEU A 60 6.64 20.08 6.43
C LEU A 60 6.68 20.03 4.90
N GLY A 61 6.78 18.84 4.31
CA GLY A 61 6.78 18.64 2.86
C GLY A 61 5.39 18.59 2.25
N GLY A 62 4.37 18.35 3.08
CA GLY A 62 2.97 18.22 2.68
C GLY A 62 2.27 17.03 3.33
N VAL A 63 1.01 16.85 2.95
CA VAL A 63 0.13 15.80 3.46
C VAL A 63 -0.44 15.00 2.29
N MET A 64 -0.43 13.68 2.40
CA MET A 64 -1.21 12.79 1.56
C MET A 64 -2.37 12.23 2.37
N HIS A 65 -3.59 12.67 2.06
CA HIS A 65 -4.80 12.23 2.75
C HIS A 65 -5.54 11.21 1.91
N PHE A 66 -5.58 9.99 2.39
CA PHE A 66 -6.29 8.85 1.82
C PHE A 66 -7.67 8.76 2.48
N GLN A 67 -8.70 8.84 1.67
CA GLN A 67 -10.09 8.71 2.13
C GLN A 67 -10.68 7.44 1.55
N THR A 68 -11.04 6.49 2.40
CA THR A 68 -11.65 5.24 1.96
C THR A 68 -13.16 5.40 1.72
N LYS A 69 -13.72 4.54 0.88
CA LYS A 69 -15.16 4.50 0.58
C LYS A 69 -15.97 4.49 1.87
N ASN A 70 -17.09 5.19 1.87
CA ASN A 70 -18.03 5.21 2.99
C ASN A 70 -19.13 4.18 2.80
N ALA A 71 -19.71 3.71 3.92
CA ALA A 71 -20.92 2.93 3.89
C ALA A 71 -22.10 3.83 3.47
N GLU A 72 -22.88 3.39 2.50
CA GLU A 72 -23.99 4.14 1.91
C GLU A 72 -25.34 3.67 2.47
N PHE A 73 -26.12 4.62 3.00
CA PHE A 73 -27.48 4.37 3.47
C PHE A 73 -28.46 4.19 2.32
N ALA A 74 -29.55 3.49 2.57
CA ALA A 74 -30.64 3.38 1.61
C ALA A 74 -31.27 4.76 1.32
N GLN A 75 -31.42 5.09 0.05
CA GLN A 75 -31.94 6.39 -0.39
C GLN A 75 -33.43 6.55 -0.08
N ASN A 76 -34.24 5.49 -0.23
CA ASN A 76 -35.69 5.51 -0.10
C ASN A 76 -36.20 4.83 1.18
N GLY A 77 -35.34 4.68 2.20
CA GLY A 77 -35.66 4.01 3.46
C GLY A 77 -35.84 2.49 3.35
N LYS A 78 -35.88 1.93 2.15
CA LYS A 78 -35.95 0.48 1.89
C LYS A 78 -34.53 -0.08 1.81
N PHE A 79 -34.38 -1.33 2.26
CA PHE A 79 -33.09 -2.03 2.14
C PHE A 79 -32.54 -1.97 0.72
N GLN A 80 -31.28 -1.64 0.61
CA GLN A 80 -30.53 -1.57 -0.63
C GLN A 80 -29.20 -2.30 -0.47
N ALA A 81 -28.88 -3.17 -1.41
CA ALA A 81 -27.58 -3.82 -1.50
C ALA A 81 -26.90 -3.42 -2.81
N SER A 82 -25.63 -3.08 -2.73
CA SER A 82 -24.78 -2.81 -3.89
C SER A 82 -23.40 -3.40 -3.65
N GLY A 83 -22.63 -3.61 -4.71
CA GLY A 83 -21.29 -4.14 -4.58
C GLY A 83 -20.68 -4.42 -5.93
N GLY A 84 -19.44 -4.87 -5.90
CA GLY A 84 -18.71 -5.22 -7.08
C GLY A 84 -17.56 -6.15 -6.77
N ALA A 85 -17.11 -6.86 -7.79
CA ALA A 85 -15.92 -7.68 -7.73
C ALA A 85 -15.17 -7.59 -9.06
N PHE A 86 -13.84 -7.68 -9.00
CA PHE A 86 -13.02 -7.78 -10.18
C PHE A 86 -11.77 -8.61 -9.92
N THR A 87 -11.20 -9.10 -10.99
CA THR A 87 -9.86 -9.68 -11.00
C THR A 87 -8.94 -8.82 -11.86
N ARG A 88 -7.68 -8.68 -11.46
CA ARG A 88 -6.65 -7.96 -12.20
C ARG A 88 -5.45 -8.86 -12.43
N PHE A 89 -4.96 -8.82 -13.67
CA PHE A 89 -3.71 -9.46 -14.08
C PHE A 89 -2.77 -8.42 -14.67
N SER A 90 -1.52 -8.41 -14.24
CA SER A 90 -0.51 -7.49 -14.77
C SER A 90 0.75 -8.24 -15.17
N GLY A 91 1.25 -7.98 -16.38
CA GLY A 91 2.49 -8.60 -16.87
C GLY A 91 3.76 -7.99 -16.28
N ALA A 92 3.70 -6.76 -15.75
CA ALA A 92 4.86 -6.04 -15.20
C ALA A 92 5.42 -6.70 -13.94
N ASN A 93 4.58 -7.33 -13.14
CA ASN A 93 4.93 -7.97 -11.88
C ASN A 93 4.24 -9.33 -11.71
N SER A 94 3.73 -9.90 -12.79
CA SER A 94 2.95 -11.15 -12.76
C SER A 94 1.82 -11.12 -11.71
N GLU A 95 1.25 -9.93 -11.48
CA GLU A 95 0.22 -9.70 -10.48
C GLU A 95 -1.04 -10.49 -10.79
N LYS A 96 -1.62 -11.06 -9.74
CA LYS A 96 -2.94 -11.65 -9.70
C LYS A 96 -3.66 -11.09 -8.49
N SER A 97 -4.66 -10.26 -8.73
CA SER A 97 -5.43 -9.63 -7.64
C SER A 97 -6.91 -9.96 -7.79
N LEU A 98 -7.55 -10.23 -6.67
CA LEU A 98 -8.98 -10.38 -6.52
C LEU A 98 -9.48 -9.33 -5.53
N HIS A 99 -10.47 -8.56 -5.94
CA HIS A 99 -11.17 -7.60 -5.09
C HIS A 99 -12.67 -7.87 -5.11
N ALA A 100 -13.30 -7.77 -3.95
CA ALA A 100 -14.74 -7.79 -3.81
C ALA A 100 -15.18 -6.83 -2.71
N ASN A 101 -16.30 -6.14 -2.92
CA ASN A 101 -16.94 -5.31 -1.90
C ASN A 101 -18.45 -5.45 -1.96
N VAL A 102 -19.09 -5.24 -0.81
CA VAL A 102 -20.53 -5.18 -0.67
C VAL A 102 -20.92 -4.07 0.28
N ASN A 103 -21.88 -3.26 -0.12
CA ASN A 103 -22.55 -2.26 0.69
C ASN A 103 -23.98 -2.69 0.96
N LEU A 104 -24.37 -2.69 2.22
CA LEU A 104 -25.73 -2.98 2.68
C LEU A 104 -26.26 -1.73 3.37
N GLY A 105 -27.30 -1.13 2.80
CA GLY A 105 -27.92 0.09 3.29
C GLY A 105 -29.34 -0.12 3.79
N TRP A 106 -29.64 0.44 4.95
CA TRP A 106 -30.97 0.59 5.52
C TRP A 106 -31.26 2.07 5.80
N ALA A 107 -32.43 2.41 6.28
CA ALA A 107 -32.79 3.80 6.60
C ALA A 107 -31.85 4.45 7.63
N LYS A 108 -31.44 3.70 8.66
CA LYS A 108 -30.61 4.19 9.78
C LYS A 108 -29.26 3.48 9.92
N TRP A 109 -29.02 2.40 9.20
CA TRP A 109 -27.80 1.62 9.24
C TRP A 109 -27.21 1.46 7.85
N ALA A 110 -25.92 1.43 7.78
CA ALA A 110 -25.19 1.06 6.57
C ALA A 110 -23.94 0.26 6.93
N SER A 111 -23.58 -0.67 6.08
CA SER A 111 -22.40 -1.51 6.25
C SER A 111 -21.67 -1.66 4.92
N LEU A 112 -20.37 -1.37 4.91
CA LEU A 112 -19.49 -1.62 3.76
C LEU A 112 -18.44 -2.63 4.18
N THR A 113 -18.39 -3.76 3.49
CA THR A 113 -17.36 -4.79 3.63
C THR A 113 -16.54 -4.85 2.36
N SER A 114 -15.22 -4.92 2.46
CA SER A 114 -14.33 -5.10 1.32
C SER A 114 -13.19 -6.04 1.64
N VAL A 115 -12.82 -6.85 0.64
CA VAL A 115 -11.72 -7.82 0.71
C VAL A 115 -10.89 -7.69 -0.56
N THR A 116 -9.57 -7.60 -0.41
CA THR A 116 -8.62 -7.64 -1.52
C THR A 116 -7.53 -8.65 -1.20
N ALA A 117 -7.30 -9.60 -2.11
CA ALA A 117 -6.19 -10.53 -2.06
C ALA A 117 -5.31 -10.33 -3.29
N SER A 118 -4.01 -10.13 -3.09
CA SER A 118 -3.05 -9.86 -4.16
C SER A 118 -1.84 -10.76 -4.04
N ASP A 119 -1.42 -11.33 -5.18
CA ASP A 119 -0.18 -12.07 -5.37
C ASP A 119 0.66 -11.32 -6.39
N PHE A 120 1.74 -10.69 -5.93
CA PHE A 120 2.69 -9.96 -6.75
C PHE A 120 3.92 -10.84 -6.97
N GLY A 121 4.13 -11.23 -8.22
CA GLY A 121 5.38 -11.87 -8.63
C GLY A 121 6.52 -10.86 -8.79
N ASP A 122 7.67 -11.36 -9.23
CA ASP A 122 8.84 -10.51 -9.44
C ASP A 122 8.59 -9.42 -10.48
N LEU A 123 9.04 -8.22 -10.17
CA LEU A 123 8.96 -7.06 -11.05
C LEU A 123 9.74 -7.30 -12.34
N ARG A 124 9.21 -6.79 -13.45
CA ARG A 124 9.88 -6.81 -14.75
C ARG A 124 10.17 -5.40 -15.23
N ALA A 125 11.43 -5.13 -15.50
CA ALA A 125 11.86 -3.93 -16.19
C ALA A 125 11.61 -4.04 -17.69
N GLY A 126 11.59 -2.91 -18.40
CA GLY A 126 11.57 -2.89 -19.85
C GLY A 126 12.85 -3.51 -20.43
N ARG A 127 12.73 -4.23 -21.54
CA ARG A 127 13.88 -4.82 -22.24
C ARG A 127 14.71 -3.79 -23.02
N ARG A 128 14.10 -2.67 -23.40
CA ARG A 128 14.78 -1.56 -24.09
C ARG A 128 15.33 -0.60 -23.05
N GLY A 129 16.65 -0.37 -23.08
CA GLY A 129 17.30 0.66 -22.26
C GLY A 129 16.72 2.05 -22.58
N ASN A 130 16.80 2.96 -21.62
CA ASN A 130 16.48 4.35 -21.87
C ASN A 130 17.60 4.97 -22.74
N PRO A 131 17.33 5.45 -23.96
CA PRO A 131 18.37 6.01 -24.81
C PRO A 131 18.98 7.30 -24.25
N PHE A 132 18.36 7.93 -23.25
CA PHE A 132 18.80 9.17 -22.62
C PHE A 132 19.51 9.00 -21.27
N GLN A 133 19.60 7.75 -20.77
CA GLN A 133 20.22 7.45 -19.48
C GLN A 133 21.07 6.19 -19.59
N SER A 134 22.31 6.27 -19.09
CA SER A 134 23.23 5.13 -18.97
C SER A 134 22.81 4.12 -17.89
N PHE A 135 21.62 4.26 -17.32
CA PHE A 135 21.15 3.41 -16.24
C PHE A 135 20.57 2.10 -16.81
N GLU A 136 21.25 1.01 -16.53
CA GLU A 136 20.78 -0.33 -16.89
C GLU A 136 19.73 -0.82 -15.89
N TRP A 137 18.49 -0.97 -16.35
CA TRP A 137 17.40 -1.59 -15.58
C TRP A 137 17.56 -3.11 -15.44
N GLN A 138 18.43 -3.69 -16.23
CA GLN A 138 18.67 -5.11 -16.26
C GLN A 138 19.56 -5.57 -15.10
N ARG A 139 19.23 -6.72 -14.54
CA ARG A 139 19.97 -7.35 -13.46
C ARG A 139 20.55 -8.67 -13.92
N ASN A 140 21.81 -8.63 -14.37
CA ASN A 140 22.50 -9.79 -14.92
C ASN A 140 22.87 -10.83 -13.85
N VAL A 141 22.91 -10.42 -12.60
CA VAL A 141 23.22 -11.27 -11.46
C VAL A 141 22.28 -10.98 -10.29
N TYR A 142 21.99 -12.00 -9.52
CA TYR A 142 21.27 -11.93 -8.24
C TYR A 142 21.96 -12.83 -7.22
N ALA A 143 21.74 -12.59 -5.92
CA ALA A 143 22.22 -13.48 -4.89
C ALA A 143 21.15 -14.50 -4.50
N ALA A 144 21.54 -15.74 -4.29
CA ALA A 144 20.69 -16.80 -3.75
C ALA A 144 21.40 -17.50 -2.59
N ARG A 145 20.64 -18.05 -1.64
CA ARG A 145 21.17 -18.80 -0.52
C ARG A 145 21.39 -20.26 -0.96
N LEU A 146 22.67 -20.63 -1.14
CA LEU A 146 23.06 -21.98 -1.49
C LEU A 146 23.96 -22.55 -0.37
N ASN A 147 23.61 -23.72 0.15
CA ASN A 147 24.39 -24.38 1.22
C ASN A 147 24.73 -23.43 2.38
N ASN A 148 23.75 -22.64 2.81
CA ASN A 148 23.86 -21.63 3.87
C ASN A 148 24.86 -20.49 3.58
N ARG A 149 25.17 -20.24 2.31
CA ARG A 149 26.03 -19.13 1.84
C ARG A 149 25.32 -18.32 0.76
N ASP A 150 25.43 -17.02 0.83
CA ASP A 150 24.91 -16.13 -0.20
C ASP A 150 25.85 -16.18 -1.40
N THR A 151 25.33 -16.63 -2.52
CA THR A 151 26.08 -16.89 -3.74
C THR A 151 25.48 -16.10 -4.89
N ALA A 152 26.31 -15.35 -5.62
CA ALA A 152 25.87 -14.64 -6.81
C ALA A 152 25.70 -15.60 -7.99
N LEU A 153 24.52 -15.60 -8.56
CA LEU A 153 24.12 -16.42 -9.71
C LEU A 153 23.81 -15.53 -10.92
N VAL A 154 24.03 -16.10 -12.11
CA VAL A 154 23.64 -15.44 -13.36
C VAL A 154 22.12 -15.45 -13.48
N ASN A 155 21.56 -14.29 -13.82
CA ASN A 155 20.13 -14.16 -14.07
C ASN A 155 19.84 -14.45 -15.55
N ALA A 156 19.21 -15.57 -15.85
CA ALA A 156 18.83 -15.97 -17.20
C ALA A 156 17.80 -15.00 -17.86
N ARG A 157 17.12 -14.16 -17.04
CA ARG A 157 16.17 -13.15 -17.51
C ARG A 157 16.48 -11.81 -16.84
N PRO A 158 17.49 -11.06 -17.36
CA PRO A 158 17.98 -9.82 -16.72
C PRO A 158 16.92 -8.76 -16.48
N GLU A 159 15.83 -8.78 -17.25
CA GLU A 159 14.68 -7.90 -17.07
C GLU A 159 13.85 -8.22 -15.83
N VAL A 160 14.01 -9.40 -15.22
CA VAL A 160 13.27 -9.83 -14.02
C VAL A 160 14.08 -9.49 -12.76
N GLN A 161 13.47 -8.78 -11.85
CA GLN A 161 14.04 -8.41 -10.56
C GLN A 161 13.76 -9.51 -9.54
N ILE A 162 14.51 -10.61 -9.64
CA ILE A 162 14.34 -11.80 -8.79
C ILE A 162 14.43 -11.41 -7.31
N GLY A 163 13.45 -11.87 -6.52
CA GLY A 163 13.34 -11.60 -5.10
C GLY A 163 12.58 -10.32 -4.76
N SER A 164 11.70 -9.83 -5.65
CA SER A 164 10.81 -8.70 -5.36
C SER A 164 9.35 -9.09 -5.13
N ALA A 165 9.03 -10.38 -5.19
CA ALA A 165 7.68 -10.92 -5.05
C ALA A 165 7.17 -10.85 -3.59
N TYR A 166 5.86 -10.61 -3.42
CA TYR A 166 5.17 -10.71 -2.12
C TYR A 166 3.66 -10.90 -2.30
N ARG A 167 2.97 -11.27 -1.24
CA ARG A 167 1.50 -11.42 -1.20
C ARG A 167 0.91 -10.48 -0.17
N GLN A 168 -0.34 -10.06 -0.39
CA GLN A 168 -1.04 -9.15 0.51
C GLN A 168 -2.52 -9.50 0.61
N LEU A 169 -3.06 -9.33 1.81
CA LEU A 169 -4.49 -9.44 2.10
C LEU A 169 -4.93 -8.18 2.85
N ASP A 170 -5.97 -7.54 2.32
CA ASP A 170 -6.55 -6.33 2.88
C ASP A 170 -8.04 -6.54 3.13
N LEU A 171 -8.49 -6.12 4.31
CA LEU A 171 -9.88 -6.17 4.74
C LEU A 171 -10.30 -4.78 5.20
N LEU A 172 -11.51 -4.36 4.83
CA LEU A 172 -12.15 -3.16 5.35
C LEU A 172 -13.59 -3.48 5.76
N GLN A 173 -13.96 -3.01 6.94
CA GLN A 173 -15.33 -3.01 7.43
C GLN A 173 -15.67 -1.62 7.94
N LYS A 174 -16.67 -0.99 7.34
CA LYS A 174 -17.28 0.24 7.90
C LYS A 174 -18.73 -0.04 8.26
N VAL A 175 -19.12 0.41 9.45
CA VAL A 175 -20.51 0.39 9.89
C VAL A 175 -20.90 1.81 10.26
N ALA A 176 -21.98 2.30 9.66
CA ALA A 176 -22.52 3.62 9.93
C ALA A 176 -23.91 3.53 10.51
N TYR A 177 -24.18 4.35 11.53
CA TYR A 177 -25.49 4.49 12.18
C TYR A 177 -25.93 5.94 12.19
N ARG A 178 -27.11 6.22 11.67
CA ARG A 178 -27.70 7.55 11.58
C ARG A 178 -29.04 7.58 12.34
N PRO A 179 -29.03 7.92 13.64
CA PRO A 179 -30.24 7.98 14.47
C PRO A 179 -31.25 9.02 13.97
N ASN A 180 -30.76 10.15 13.46
CA ASN A 180 -31.52 11.28 12.94
C ASN A 180 -30.81 11.94 11.75
N ALA A 181 -31.38 13.01 11.19
CA ALA A 181 -30.84 13.68 10.00
C ALA A 181 -29.52 14.45 10.27
N TYR A 182 -29.19 14.72 11.51
CA TYR A 182 -28.07 15.59 11.91
C TYR A 182 -26.88 14.84 12.48
N THR A 183 -27.04 13.55 12.77
CA THR A 183 -26.04 12.79 13.49
C THR A 183 -25.72 11.49 12.76
N THR A 184 -24.43 11.25 12.55
CA THR A 184 -23.94 9.99 11.98
C THR A 184 -22.75 9.49 12.83
N HIS A 185 -22.82 8.24 13.22
CA HIS A 185 -21.77 7.50 13.88
C HIS A 185 -21.15 6.54 12.88
N THR A 186 -19.84 6.51 12.77
CA THR A 186 -19.14 5.57 11.86
C THR A 186 -18.03 4.86 12.61
N LEU A 187 -18.06 3.54 12.59
CA LEU A 187 -16.97 2.67 12.99
C LEU A 187 -16.26 2.18 11.73
N ASN A 188 -14.96 2.41 11.64
CA ASN A 188 -14.12 2.02 10.53
C ASN A 188 -13.01 1.09 11.04
N LEU A 189 -13.02 -0.14 10.56
CA LEU A 189 -12.03 -1.16 10.90
C LEU A 189 -11.31 -1.57 9.62
N GLN A 190 -9.99 -1.58 9.65
CA GLN A 190 -9.18 -2.05 8.53
C GLN A 190 -8.11 -3.00 9.05
N TYR A 191 -7.88 -4.06 8.31
CA TYR A 191 -6.79 -4.98 8.55
C TYR A 191 -6.03 -5.22 7.25
N SER A 192 -4.70 -5.12 7.33
CA SER A 192 -3.80 -5.44 6.23
C SER A 192 -2.69 -6.33 6.73
N THR A 193 -2.37 -7.35 5.98
CA THR A 193 -1.22 -8.22 6.23
C THR A 193 -0.57 -8.63 4.92
N SER A 194 0.74 -8.84 4.93
CA SER A 194 1.45 -9.39 3.78
C SER A 194 2.38 -10.52 4.19
N SER A 195 2.89 -11.25 3.19
CA SER A 195 4.13 -12.02 3.37
C SER A 195 5.29 -11.07 3.68
N ASP A 196 6.48 -11.60 3.89
CA ASP A 196 7.69 -10.80 3.91
C ASP A 196 7.76 -9.93 2.65
N VAL A 197 8.10 -8.64 2.83
CA VAL A 197 8.27 -7.69 1.73
C VAL A 197 9.76 -7.47 1.51
N PRO A 198 10.29 -7.94 0.37
CA PRO A 198 11.71 -7.84 0.10
C PRO A 198 12.17 -6.37 -0.03
N ARG A 199 13.32 -6.06 0.56
CA ARG A 199 14.06 -4.82 0.37
C ARG A 199 14.92 -4.95 -0.88
N TYR A 200 14.30 -4.78 -2.05
CA TYR A 200 14.99 -4.98 -3.33
C TYR A 200 16.17 -4.02 -3.52
N ASP A 201 16.11 -2.83 -2.95
CA ASP A 201 17.23 -1.89 -2.90
C ASP A 201 18.47 -2.52 -2.24
N ARG A 202 18.30 -3.27 -1.15
CA ARG A 202 19.37 -4.00 -0.47
C ARG A 202 19.81 -5.25 -1.23
N LEU A 203 18.88 -5.97 -1.81
CA LEU A 203 19.19 -7.17 -2.60
C LEU A 203 19.97 -6.84 -3.87
N SER A 204 19.90 -5.60 -4.35
CA SER A 204 20.65 -5.12 -5.51
C SER A 204 21.96 -4.42 -5.16
N GLU A 205 22.27 -4.20 -3.88
CA GLU A 205 23.57 -3.66 -3.46
C GLU A 205 24.70 -4.63 -3.81
N THR A 206 25.73 -4.09 -4.43
CA THR A 206 26.92 -4.85 -4.78
C THR A 206 28.07 -4.56 -3.80
N GLY A 207 28.76 -5.60 -3.40
CA GLY A 207 29.99 -5.48 -2.63
C GLY A 207 31.15 -4.96 -3.47
N ALA A 208 32.33 -4.88 -2.88
CA ALA A 208 33.58 -4.43 -3.55
C ALA A 208 33.95 -5.28 -4.77
N ASN A 209 33.45 -6.51 -4.85
CA ASN A 209 33.65 -7.44 -5.98
C ASN A 209 32.63 -7.24 -7.13
N GLY A 210 31.75 -6.21 -7.06
CA GLY A 210 30.70 -5.95 -8.04
C GLY A 210 29.56 -6.95 -8.06
N ARG A 211 29.45 -7.83 -7.05
CA ARG A 211 28.40 -8.86 -6.96
C ARG A 211 27.43 -8.54 -5.84
N PRO A 212 26.13 -8.92 -5.98
CA PRO A 212 25.14 -8.77 -4.90
C PRO A 212 25.62 -9.47 -3.63
N SER A 213 25.45 -8.79 -2.49
CA SER A 213 25.96 -9.24 -1.19
C SER A 213 24.96 -10.06 -0.40
N PHE A 214 23.67 -9.88 -0.66
CA PHE A 214 22.60 -10.46 0.15
C PHE A 214 21.61 -11.25 -0.70
N ALA A 215 21.37 -12.51 -0.34
CA ALA A 215 20.34 -13.34 -0.95
C ALA A 215 18.95 -13.01 -0.40
N GLU A 216 18.89 -12.58 0.85
CA GLU A 216 17.65 -12.30 1.57
C GLU A 216 17.79 -11.02 2.39
N TRP A 217 16.88 -10.08 2.17
CA TRP A 217 16.70 -8.90 3.00
C TRP A 217 15.26 -8.44 2.86
N TYR A 218 14.50 -8.52 3.92
CA TYR A 218 13.07 -8.21 3.89
C TYR A 218 12.62 -7.51 5.16
N TYR A 219 11.47 -6.87 5.07
CA TYR A 219 10.66 -6.46 6.19
C TYR A 219 9.45 -7.38 6.28
N GLY A 220 9.10 -7.77 7.47
CA GLY A 220 7.85 -8.43 7.51
C GLY A 220 7.69 -9.53 8.51
N PRO A 221 6.56 -10.21 8.39
CA PRO A 221 5.39 -9.80 7.61
C PRO A 221 4.74 -8.54 8.20
N PRO A 222 4.56 -7.45 7.42
CA PRO A 222 3.82 -6.28 7.87
C PRO A 222 2.39 -6.63 8.25
N LYS A 223 1.94 -6.11 9.39
CA LYS A 223 0.55 -6.24 9.84
C LYS A 223 0.07 -4.88 10.33
N ARG A 224 -1.09 -4.46 9.88
CA ARG A 224 -1.74 -3.23 10.31
C ARG A 224 -3.17 -3.51 10.73
N LEU A 225 -3.50 -3.15 11.95
CA LEU A 225 -4.87 -3.01 12.42
C LEU A 225 -5.16 -1.53 12.60
N PHE A 226 -6.22 -1.06 11.98
CA PHE A 226 -6.70 0.31 12.07
C PHE A 226 -8.14 0.28 12.58
N ALA A 227 -8.41 1.05 13.61
CA ALA A 227 -9.75 1.25 14.14
C ALA A 227 -9.98 2.74 14.37
N ASN A 228 -11.05 3.27 13.80
CA ASN A 228 -11.44 4.65 13.96
C ASN A 228 -12.96 4.74 14.17
N TYR A 229 -13.35 5.54 15.12
CA TYR A 229 -14.73 5.94 15.35
C TYR A 229 -14.87 7.44 15.09
N SER A 230 -15.83 7.81 14.28
CA SER A 230 -16.17 9.20 14.03
C SER A 230 -17.64 9.48 14.36
N TRP A 231 -17.88 10.66 14.88
CA TRP A 231 -19.18 11.23 15.15
C TRP A 231 -19.30 12.57 14.44
N GLN A 232 -20.32 12.73 13.64
CA GLN A 232 -20.64 13.92 12.86
C GLN A 232 -22.06 14.36 13.14
#